data_9a50e345a25ec62d144b9c3ede7eb69a
#
_entry.id   9a50e345a25ec62d144b9c3ede7eb69a
#
_cell.length_a   1.000
_cell.length_b   1.000
_cell.length_c   1.000
_cell.angle_alpha   90.00
_cell.angle_beta   90.00
_cell.angle_gamma   90.00
#
_symmetry.space_group_name_H-M   'P 1'
#
loop_
_entity.id
_entity.type
_entity.pdbx_description
1 polymer ?
#
loop_
_entity_poly.entity_id
_entity_poly.type
_entity_poly.pdbx_seq_one_letter_code
_entity_poly.pdbx_strand_id
1 'polypeptide(L)'
;MFTSLRARLWLSYAFLITTALTIVAVVLLVFLVRNPLQTRQIQQELKSAQALIAADPKRYLADAAALEAVARENKVRVLVFNASRKVLSDTAQGQASLPFPRKNILGRNTQTALDENGTAWLYSSARLNDNRILVVAAPRPRVPVLSIFTDELLSPILQGGAIALALSLILAYMLSRWVADPLQKVVVAARAYPAEAMKPIPAQGPQEVQDLTRAFNSMVRRVDGAQRSQRDFVANVSHELKTPLTSIQGFAQAILDNTADTPEARTHAAAIIYNESARMHRMALDLLDLARLEAGTADLNMSPVDAGALLRSVLEKFTPQAQKAGVGLFVDVPEGLPTVNGDGDRLAQVFTNLVDNALKFTPADGRVTLSAKKAGVEMELSVTDTGSGVPEEALPRLFDRFYQADPSRASGERRGAGLGLSIVKEIVEAHGGKIGVRSRAGHGTTFVIHLPLAKQ
;
A
#
# COMPACT_ATOMS: atom_id res chain seq x y z
N MET A 1 23.50 11.22 -14.59
CA MET A 1 22.78 12.46 -14.32
C MET A 1 21.26 12.27 -14.17
N PHE A 2 20.65 11.17 -14.56
CA PHE A 2 19.20 10.91 -14.51
C PHE A 2 18.85 9.71 -13.60
N THR A 3 19.38 9.68 -12.38
CA THR A 3 19.16 8.57 -11.44
C THR A 3 17.93 8.75 -10.56
N SER A 4 17.36 9.96 -10.47
CA SER A 4 16.18 10.21 -9.66
C SER A 4 14.88 9.85 -10.38
N LEU A 5 13.91 9.28 -9.65
CA LEU A 5 12.56 8.98 -10.15
C LEU A 5 11.90 10.23 -10.77
N ARG A 6 12.14 11.41 -10.18
CA ARG A 6 11.70 12.71 -10.68
C ARG A 6 12.16 12.95 -12.12
N ALA A 7 13.46 12.81 -12.38
CA ALA A 7 14.04 13.09 -13.69
C ALA A 7 13.54 12.10 -14.75
N ARG A 8 13.34 10.83 -14.39
CA ARG A 8 12.81 9.80 -15.30
C ARG A 8 11.34 10.04 -15.66
N LEU A 9 10.50 10.36 -14.70
CA LEU A 9 9.09 10.71 -14.94
C LEU A 9 8.99 11.97 -15.81
N TRP A 10 9.77 13.00 -15.50
CA TRP A 10 9.80 14.23 -16.26
C TRP A 10 10.17 14.01 -17.73
N LEU A 11 11.24 13.26 -17.99
CA LEU A 11 11.68 12.91 -19.34
C LEU A 11 10.65 12.06 -20.08
N SER A 12 10.05 11.06 -19.45
CA SER A 12 9.07 10.19 -20.12
C SER A 12 7.81 10.95 -20.53
N TYR A 13 7.28 11.84 -19.70
CA TYR A 13 6.12 12.67 -20.06
C TYR A 13 6.46 13.73 -21.12
N ALA A 14 7.59 14.41 -20.99
CA ALA A 14 8.04 15.36 -22.03
C ALA A 14 8.23 14.66 -23.37
N PHE A 15 8.85 13.49 -23.40
CA PHE A 15 9.02 12.68 -24.61
C PHE A 15 7.68 12.25 -25.20
N LEU A 16 6.75 11.76 -24.39
CA LEU A 16 5.43 11.29 -24.86
C LEU A 16 4.60 12.43 -25.46
N ILE A 17 4.59 13.60 -24.81
CA ILE A 17 3.86 14.78 -25.32
C ILE A 17 4.51 15.30 -26.62
N THR A 18 5.83 15.39 -26.68
CA THR A 18 6.54 15.83 -27.87
C THR A 18 6.28 14.89 -29.06
N THR A 19 6.30 13.56 -28.80
CA THR A 19 6.01 12.55 -29.82
C THR A 19 4.56 12.66 -30.33
N ALA A 20 3.58 12.82 -29.42
CA ALA A 20 2.18 12.98 -29.78
C ALA A 20 1.94 14.22 -30.62
N LEU A 21 2.53 15.37 -30.25
CA LEU A 21 2.44 16.60 -31.01
C LEU A 21 3.08 16.49 -32.39
N THR A 22 4.23 15.81 -32.49
CA THR A 22 4.90 15.55 -33.78
C THR A 22 4.03 14.71 -34.69
N ILE A 23 3.38 13.65 -34.17
CA ILE A 23 2.46 12.82 -34.96
C ILE A 23 1.27 13.64 -35.44
N VAL A 24 0.65 14.46 -34.60
CA VAL A 24 -0.48 15.31 -34.96
C VAL A 24 -0.06 16.31 -36.06
N ALA A 25 1.10 16.96 -35.92
CA ALA A 25 1.62 17.89 -36.90
C ALA A 25 1.86 17.22 -38.27
N VAL A 26 2.45 16.02 -38.29
CA VAL A 26 2.67 15.24 -39.52
C VAL A 26 1.34 14.83 -40.17
N VAL A 27 0.37 14.35 -39.40
CA VAL A 27 -0.96 13.99 -39.92
C VAL A 27 -1.67 15.18 -40.52
N LEU A 28 -1.61 16.35 -39.88
CA LEU A 28 -2.21 17.60 -40.33
C LEU A 28 -1.54 18.11 -41.60
N LEU A 29 -0.21 18.01 -41.67
CA LEU A 29 0.56 18.34 -42.87
C LEU A 29 0.16 17.44 -44.04
N VAL A 30 0.10 16.13 -43.87
CA VAL A 30 -0.31 15.18 -44.94
C VAL A 30 -1.74 15.43 -45.36
N PHE A 31 -2.66 15.75 -44.45
CA PHE A 31 -4.05 16.08 -44.75
C PHE A 31 -4.15 17.36 -45.62
N LEU A 32 -3.43 18.43 -45.24
CA LEU A 32 -3.40 19.70 -46.00
C LEU A 32 -2.78 19.54 -47.39
N VAL A 33 -1.70 18.78 -47.51
CA VAL A 33 -1.07 18.49 -48.81
C VAL A 33 -2.00 17.69 -49.73
N ARG A 34 -2.77 16.73 -49.19
CA ARG A 34 -3.70 15.90 -49.95
C ARG A 34 -5.02 16.61 -50.33
N ASN A 35 -5.46 17.58 -49.53
CA ASN A 35 -6.73 18.30 -49.70
C ASN A 35 -6.51 19.82 -49.62
N PRO A 36 -5.80 20.44 -50.58
CA PRO A 36 -5.59 21.87 -50.56
C PRO A 36 -6.94 22.60 -50.69
N LEU A 37 -7.22 23.50 -49.75
CA LEU A 37 -8.46 24.30 -49.69
C LEU A 37 -8.72 25.04 -51.00
N GLN A 38 -7.68 25.53 -51.68
CA GLN A 38 -7.73 26.16 -52.97
C GLN A 38 -8.30 25.25 -54.07
N THR A 39 -8.04 23.94 -54.03
CA THR A 39 -8.62 22.99 -55.00
C THR A 39 -10.14 22.89 -54.88
N ARG A 40 -10.70 22.99 -53.69
CA ARG A 40 -12.15 22.97 -53.44
C ARG A 40 -12.82 24.26 -53.94
N GLN A 41 -12.18 25.40 -53.74
CA GLN A 41 -12.66 26.68 -54.24
C GLN A 41 -12.70 26.70 -55.75
N ILE A 42 -11.63 26.30 -56.44
CA ILE A 42 -11.58 26.19 -57.93
C ILE A 42 -12.63 25.19 -58.43
N GLN A 43 -12.84 24.06 -57.74
CA GLN A 43 -13.89 23.10 -58.14
C GLN A 43 -15.29 23.71 -58.04
N GLN A 44 -15.53 24.59 -57.11
CA GLN A 44 -16.79 25.29 -56.96
C GLN A 44 -16.97 26.34 -58.06
N GLU A 45 -15.93 27.11 -58.40
CA GLU A 45 -15.92 28.08 -59.53
C GLU A 45 -16.13 27.38 -60.88
N LEU A 46 -15.47 26.23 -61.09
CA LEU A 46 -15.68 25.43 -62.29
C LEU A 46 -17.14 24.94 -62.44
N LYS A 47 -17.74 24.44 -61.35
CA LYS A 47 -19.13 23.96 -61.37
C LYS A 47 -20.13 25.09 -61.54
N SER A 48 -19.91 26.26 -60.95
CA SER A 48 -20.80 27.42 -61.11
C SER A 48 -20.75 27.94 -62.46
N ALA A 49 -19.58 28.17 -63.11
CA ALA A 49 -19.44 28.58 -64.50
C ALA A 49 -20.05 27.56 -65.47
N GLN A 50 -19.83 26.26 -65.22
CA GLN A 50 -20.44 25.18 -66.01
C GLN A 50 -21.96 25.21 -65.97
N ALA A 51 -22.56 25.36 -64.78
CA ALA A 51 -24.00 25.38 -64.56
C ALA A 51 -24.64 26.61 -65.26
N LEU A 52 -23.98 27.76 -65.12
CA LEU A 52 -24.43 28.98 -65.71
C LEU A 52 -24.49 28.92 -67.25
N ILE A 53 -23.45 28.39 -67.88
CA ILE A 53 -23.41 28.22 -69.35
C ILE A 53 -24.38 27.12 -69.83
N ALA A 54 -24.51 26.00 -69.02
CA ALA A 54 -25.42 24.92 -69.37
C ALA A 54 -26.89 25.25 -69.16
N ALA A 55 -27.24 26.24 -68.38
CA ALA A 55 -28.63 26.69 -68.13
C ALA A 55 -29.18 27.45 -69.34
N ASP A 56 -28.33 28.25 -70.08
CA ASP A 56 -28.74 28.96 -71.32
C ASP A 56 -27.66 28.84 -72.41
N PRO A 57 -27.53 27.66 -73.04
CA PRO A 57 -26.50 27.41 -74.04
C PRO A 57 -26.65 28.30 -75.31
N LYS A 58 -27.89 28.69 -75.64
CA LYS A 58 -28.12 29.53 -76.85
C LYS A 58 -27.55 30.93 -76.67
N ARG A 59 -27.68 31.51 -75.53
CA ARG A 59 -27.15 32.85 -75.24
C ARG A 59 -25.61 32.87 -75.20
N TYR A 60 -25.00 31.95 -74.52
CA TYR A 60 -23.54 31.97 -74.27
C TYR A 60 -22.72 31.37 -75.43
N LEU A 61 -23.29 30.48 -76.22
CA LEU A 61 -22.60 29.88 -77.38
C LEU A 61 -22.80 30.59 -78.70
N ALA A 62 -23.80 31.49 -78.81
CA ALA A 62 -24.02 32.34 -80.02
C ALA A 62 -23.19 33.62 -79.91
N ASP A 63 -22.86 34.12 -78.78
CA ASP A 63 -22.08 35.33 -78.56
C ASP A 63 -20.73 35.01 -77.88
N ALA A 64 -19.64 35.11 -78.63
CA ALA A 64 -18.28 34.86 -78.13
C ALA A 64 -17.91 35.83 -76.95
N ALA A 65 -18.40 37.09 -77.05
CA ALA A 65 -18.14 38.07 -76.01
C ALA A 65 -18.79 37.70 -74.66
N ALA A 66 -20.01 37.15 -74.67
CA ALA A 66 -20.70 36.66 -73.51
C ALA A 66 -19.97 35.45 -72.87
N LEU A 67 -19.44 34.53 -73.66
CA LEU A 67 -18.68 33.39 -73.21
C LEU A 67 -17.35 33.82 -72.60
N GLU A 68 -16.65 34.78 -73.20
CA GLU A 68 -15.42 35.36 -72.65
C GLU A 68 -15.66 36.11 -71.29
N ALA A 69 -16.81 36.81 -71.20
CA ALA A 69 -17.17 37.50 -69.98
C ALA A 69 -17.30 36.56 -68.83
N VAL A 70 -18.05 35.42 -68.96
CA VAL A 70 -18.20 34.38 -67.98
C VAL A 70 -16.85 33.72 -67.62
N ALA A 71 -16.01 33.52 -68.65
CA ALA A 71 -14.69 32.94 -68.46
C ALA A 71 -13.77 33.86 -67.63
N ARG A 72 -13.79 35.17 -67.84
CA ARG A 72 -13.02 36.16 -67.10
C ARG A 72 -13.54 36.34 -65.65
N GLU A 73 -14.87 36.46 -65.52
CA GLU A 73 -15.50 36.64 -64.19
C GLU A 73 -15.20 35.47 -63.24
N ASN A 74 -15.27 34.24 -63.74
CA ASN A 74 -15.01 33.02 -62.93
C ASN A 74 -13.54 32.58 -63.04
N LYS A 75 -12.64 33.30 -63.68
CA LYS A 75 -11.22 32.96 -63.89
C LYS A 75 -10.99 31.54 -64.42
N VAL A 76 -11.86 31.12 -65.34
CA VAL A 76 -11.84 29.79 -65.94
C VAL A 76 -11.64 29.90 -67.46
N ARG A 77 -11.13 28.85 -68.09
CA ARG A 77 -11.06 28.68 -69.56
C ARG A 77 -12.23 27.83 -70.00
N VAL A 78 -12.97 28.27 -70.97
CA VAL A 78 -14.13 27.57 -71.49
C VAL A 78 -13.83 27.08 -72.90
N LEU A 79 -13.98 25.76 -73.09
CA LEU A 79 -13.83 25.11 -74.40
C LEU A 79 -15.14 24.43 -74.77
N VAL A 80 -15.48 24.56 -76.02
CA VAL A 80 -16.66 23.89 -76.59
C VAL A 80 -16.19 22.98 -77.70
N PHE A 81 -16.53 21.73 -77.65
CA PHE A 81 -16.18 20.71 -78.65
C PHE A 81 -17.43 20.27 -79.40
N ASN A 82 -17.25 19.94 -80.67
CA ASN A 82 -18.29 19.28 -81.46
C ASN A 82 -18.37 17.77 -81.19
N ALA A 83 -19.33 17.09 -81.80
CA ALA A 83 -19.46 15.64 -81.70
C ALA A 83 -18.23 14.87 -82.23
N SER A 84 -17.45 15.48 -83.17
CA SER A 84 -16.20 14.92 -83.70
C SER A 84 -14.97 15.27 -82.84
N ARG A 85 -15.16 15.82 -81.62
CA ARG A 85 -14.11 16.20 -80.66
C ARG A 85 -13.17 17.33 -81.17
N LYS A 86 -13.58 18.11 -82.17
CA LYS A 86 -12.86 19.33 -82.62
C LYS A 86 -13.33 20.53 -81.81
N VAL A 87 -12.41 21.40 -81.40
CA VAL A 87 -12.71 22.66 -80.72
C VAL A 87 -13.49 23.58 -81.64
N LEU A 88 -14.65 24.00 -81.17
CA LEU A 88 -15.48 25.01 -81.86
C LEU A 88 -15.21 26.41 -81.32
N SER A 89 -15.01 26.54 -80.03
CA SER A 89 -14.71 27.79 -79.35
C SER A 89 -13.77 27.56 -78.20
N ASP A 90 -12.84 28.49 -77.96
CA ASP A 90 -11.89 28.47 -76.81
C ASP A 90 -11.70 29.93 -76.38
N THR A 91 -12.01 30.22 -75.11
CA THR A 91 -11.91 31.58 -74.57
C THR A 91 -10.48 32.01 -74.30
N ALA A 92 -9.49 31.13 -74.45
CA ALA A 92 -8.07 31.44 -74.22
C ALA A 92 -7.29 31.22 -75.59
N GLN A 93 -7.67 31.91 -76.64
CA GLN A 93 -6.97 31.86 -77.92
C GLN A 93 -5.50 32.26 -77.75
N GLY A 94 -4.59 31.40 -78.28
CA GLY A 94 -3.12 31.56 -78.11
C GLY A 94 -2.44 30.91 -76.95
N GLN A 95 -3.16 30.27 -76.03
CA GLN A 95 -2.57 29.40 -75.00
C GLN A 95 -2.42 27.94 -75.47
N ALA A 96 -1.55 27.18 -74.83
CA ALA A 96 -1.35 25.79 -75.15
C ALA A 96 -2.67 25.00 -75.22
N SER A 97 -2.78 24.13 -76.25
CA SER A 97 -4.02 23.39 -76.44
C SER A 97 -4.30 22.42 -75.30
N LEU A 98 -5.57 22.42 -74.90
CA LEU A 98 -6.02 21.44 -73.93
C LEU A 98 -6.59 20.21 -74.64
N PRO A 99 -6.05 19.02 -74.45
CA PRO A 99 -6.53 17.84 -75.15
C PRO A 99 -7.97 17.51 -74.65
N PHE A 100 -8.74 16.93 -75.64
CA PHE A 100 -10.08 16.46 -75.33
C PHE A 100 -10.03 15.42 -74.11
N PRO A 101 -10.88 15.56 -73.10
CA PRO A 101 -10.86 14.68 -71.94
C PRO A 101 -11.11 13.24 -72.37
N ARG A 102 -10.12 12.36 -72.19
CA ARG A 102 -10.17 10.94 -72.62
C ARG A 102 -10.96 10.00 -71.67
N LYS A 103 -11.25 10.40 -70.43
CA LYS A 103 -11.94 9.58 -69.45
C LYS A 103 -13.23 10.24 -68.94
N ASN A 104 -14.33 9.49 -68.96
CA ASN A 104 -15.65 9.79 -68.38
C ASN A 104 -16.16 11.23 -68.54
N ILE A 105 -16.60 11.55 -69.72
CA ILE A 105 -17.16 12.87 -70.13
C ILE A 105 -18.45 13.23 -69.33
N LEU A 106 -19.04 12.27 -68.61
CA LEU A 106 -20.29 12.42 -67.83
C LEU A 106 -20.10 12.27 -66.30
N GLY A 107 -18.87 12.31 -65.82
CA GLY A 107 -18.60 12.17 -64.36
C GLY A 107 -18.94 13.45 -63.60
N ARG A 108 -19.71 13.33 -62.53
CA ARG A 108 -20.07 14.43 -61.60
C ARG A 108 -18.85 15.06 -60.88
N ASN A 109 -17.63 14.55 -61.08
CA ASN A 109 -16.42 15.00 -60.35
C ASN A 109 -15.44 15.70 -61.31
N THR A 110 -14.83 16.76 -60.79
CA THR A 110 -13.75 17.49 -61.48
C THR A 110 -12.56 16.57 -61.73
N GLN A 111 -12.04 16.57 -62.96
CA GLN A 111 -10.93 15.71 -63.38
C GLN A 111 -9.69 16.56 -63.68
N THR A 112 -8.53 15.91 -63.83
CA THR A 112 -7.27 16.58 -64.12
C THR A 112 -6.79 16.18 -65.52
N ALA A 113 -6.39 17.14 -66.35
CA ALA A 113 -5.73 16.92 -67.63
C ALA A 113 -4.41 17.72 -67.69
N LEU A 114 -3.45 17.25 -68.49
CA LEU A 114 -2.21 17.99 -68.83
C LEU A 114 -2.36 18.63 -70.12
N ASP A 115 -1.93 19.91 -70.24
CA ASP A 115 -1.79 20.57 -71.55
C ASP A 115 -0.51 20.14 -72.31
N GLU A 116 -0.25 20.62 -73.50
CA GLU A 116 0.94 20.32 -74.26
C GLU A 116 2.24 20.76 -73.59
N ASN A 117 2.18 21.73 -72.70
CA ASN A 117 3.32 22.23 -71.91
C ASN A 117 3.49 21.49 -70.59
N GLY A 118 2.70 20.44 -70.27
CA GLY A 118 2.76 19.67 -69.02
C GLY A 118 2.10 20.37 -67.84
N THR A 119 1.36 21.47 -68.04
CA THR A 119 0.61 22.14 -66.98
C THR A 119 -0.64 21.32 -66.60
N ALA A 120 -0.86 21.07 -65.40
CA ALA A 120 -2.04 20.36 -64.93
C ALA A 120 -3.24 21.30 -64.81
N TRP A 121 -4.34 20.91 -65.43
CA TRP A 121 -5.60 21.64 -65.44
C TRP A 121 -6.66 20.80 -64.69
N LEU A 122 -7.44 21.45 -63.85
CA LEU A 122 -8.68 20.90 -63.31
C LEU A 122 -9.80 21.25 -64.33
N TYR A 123 -10.62 20.27 -64.65
CA TYR A 123 -11.71 20.55 -65.58
C TYR A 123 -13.02 19.89 -65.14
N SER A 124 -14.13 20.54 -65.53
CA SER A 124 -15.46 19.98 -65.39
C SER A 124 -16.08 19.96 -66.79
N SER A 125 -16.78 18.89 -67.16
CA SER A 125 -17.38 18.75 -68.49
C SER A 125 -18.88 18.45 -68.43
N ALA A 126 -19.67 19.01 -69.35
CA ALA A 126 -21.08 18.72 -69.50
C ALA A 126 -21.43 18.50 -71.00
N ARG A 127 -22.37 17.62 -71.22
CA ARG A 127 -22.94 17.44 -72.56
C ARG A 127 -24.14 18.39 -72.76
N LEU A 128 -24.14 19.17 -73.74
CA LEU A 128 -25.22 20.07 -74.12
C LEU A 128 -26.29 19.36 -74.98
N ASN A 129 -27.50 19.90 -75.00
CA ASN A 129 -28.65 19.29 -75.70
C ASN A 129 -28.46 19.15 -77.23
N ASP A 130 -27.53 19.89 -77.80
CA ASP A 130 -27.18 19.88 -79.24
C ASP A 130 -25.97 18.96 -79.56
N ASN A 131 -25.67 18.02 -78.66
CA ASN A 131 -24.56 17.06 -78.79
C ASN A 131 -23.15 17.66 -78.72
N ARG A 132 -23.02 18.96 -78.41
CA ARG A 132 -21.75 19.62 -78.10
C ARG A 132 -21.30 19.26 -76.68
N ILE A 133 -20.01 19.37 -76.44
CA ILE A 133 -19.43 19.13 -75.13
C ILE A 133 -18.78 20.40 -74.61
N LEU A 134 -19.31 20.91 -73.51
CA LEU A 134 -18.75 22.03 -72.76
C LEU A 134 -17.69 21.51 -71.80
N VAL A 135 -16.50 22.11 -71.84
CA VAL A 135 -15.42 21.87 -70.91
C VAL A 135 -15.02 23.18 -70.22
N VAL A 136 -15.12 23.28 -68.97
CA VAL A 136 -14.66 24.44 -68.22
C VAL A 136 -13.42 23.99 -67.44
N ALA A 137 -12.31 24.68 -67.58
CA ALA A 137 -11.01 24.30 -67.05
C ALA A 137 -10.34 25.47 -66.31
N ALA A 138 -9.61 25.15 -65.23
CA ALA A 138 -8.76 26.12 -64.58
C ALA A 138 -7.39 25.45 -64.22
N PRO A 139 -6.32 26.22 -64.26
CA PRO A 139 -5.00 25.69 -63.99
C PRO A 139 -4.98 25.18 -62.52
N ARG A 140 -4.40 23.99 -62.33
CA ARG A 140 -4.22 23.46 -61.00
C ARG A 140 -3.15 24.27 -60.26
N PRO A 141 -3.46 24.88 -59.08
CA PRO A 141 -2.47 25.67 -58.37
C PRO A 141 -1.30 24.78 -57.95
N ARG A 142 -0.09 25.17 -58.30
CA ARG A 142 1.12 24.59 -57.74
C ARG A 142 1.33 25.28 -56.42
N VAL A 143 0.86 24.66 -55.32
CA VAL A 143 1.09 25.17 -53.99
C VAL A 143 2.44 24.63 -53.53
N PRO A 144 3.47 25.43 -53.35
CA PRO A 144 4.73 24.97 -52.78
C PRO A 144 4.47 24.53 -51.35
N VAL A 145 4.71 23.24 -51.06
CA VAL A 145 4.49 22.64 -49.72
C VAL A 145 5.24 23.42 -48.65
N LEU A 146 6.37 24.01 -49.03
CA LEU A 146 7.21 24.80 -48.10
C LEU A 146 6.52 26.09 -47.68
N SER A 147 5.81 26.82 -48.54
CA SER A 147 5.10 28.05 -48.17
C SER A 147 3.90 27.79 -47.27
N ILE A 148 3.16 26.71 -47.47
CA ILE A 148 2.08 26.32 -46.56
C ILE A 148 2.66 26.01 -45.17
N PHE A 149 3.80 25.32 -45.13
CA PHE A 149 4.45 24.99 -43.88
C PHE A 149 4.91 26.25 -43.15
N THR A 150 5.59 27.18 -43.83
CA THR A 150 6.14 28.39 -43.19
C THR A 150 5.06 29.40 -42.81
N ASP A 151 4.09 29.63 -43.69
CA ASP A 151 3.16 30.75 -43.57
C ASP A 151 1.91 30.37 -42.74
N GLU A 152 1.43 29.14 -42.86
CA GLU A 152 0.19 28.71 -42.21
C GLU A 152 0.38 27.76 -41.00
N LEU A 153 1.40 26.89 -41.02
CA LEU A 153 1.53 25.83 -40.01
C LEU A 153 2.61 26.10 -38.97
N LEU A 154 3.68 26.79 -39.29
CA LEU A 154 4.81 26.98 -38.42
C LEU A 154 4.41 27.71 -37.11
N SER A 155 3.61 28.78 -37.24
CA SER A 155 3.17 29.59 -36.08
C SER A 155 2.27 28.80 -35.13
N PRO A 156 1.17 28.13 -35.55
CA PRO A 156 0.34 27.36 -34.64
C PRO A 156 1.07 26.12 -34.06
N ILE A 157 2.01 25.50 -34.78
CA ILE A 157 2.82 24.41 -34.29
C ILE A 157 3.75 24.88 -33.15
N LEU A 158 4.42 26.02 -33.35
CA LEU A 158 5.29 26.59 -32.30
C LEU A 158 4.49 27.03 -31.07
N GLN A 159 3.34 27.67 -31.26
CA GLN A 159 2.47 28.07 -30.15
C GLN A 159 1.92 26.84 -29.39
N GLY A 160 1.39 25.86 -30.12
CA GLY A 160 0.90 24.61 -29.54
C GLY A 160 1.99 23.83 -28.81
N GLY A 161 3.20 23.79 -29.38
CA GLY A 161 4.37 23.18 -28.79
C GLY A 161 4.80 23.88 -27.49
N ALA A 162 4.81 25.23 -27.48
CA ALA A 162 5.14 25.98 -26.28
C ALA A 162 4.12 25.78 -25.14
N ILE A 163 2.82 25.77 -25.47
CA ILE A 163 1.74 25.49 -24.49
C ILE A 163 1.89 24.06 -23.92
N ALA A 164 2.10 23.08 -24.80
CA ALA A 164 2.25 21.69 -24.38
C ALA A 164 3.50 21.49 -23.50
N LEU A 165 4.60 22.17 -23.82
CA LEU A 165 5.81 22.16 -23.00
C LEU A 165 5.53 22.75 -21.61
N ALA A 166 4.87 23.91 -21.56
CA ALA A 166 4.51 24.53 -20.27
C ALA A 166 3.61 23.65 -19.41
N LEU A 167 2.56 23.04 -20.02
CA LEU A 167 1.67 22.12 -19.33
C LEU A 167 2.41 20.87 -18.83
N SER A 168 3.31 20.32 -19.65
CA SER A 168 4.16 19.18 -19.29
C SER A 168 5.03 19.49 -18.06
N LEU A 169 5.65 20.69 -18.02
CA LEU A 169 6.47 21.14 -16.92
C LEU A 169 5.65 21.27 -15.62
N ILE A 170 4.47 21.88 -15.72
CA ILE A 170 3.55 22.03 -14.57
C ILE A 170 3.13 20.65 -14.04
N LEU A 171 2.71 19.75 -14.91
CA LEU A 171 2.27 18.41 -14.54
C LEU A 171 3.40 17.60 -13.90
N ALA A 172 4.60 17.65 -14.48
CA ALA A 172 5.79 16.98 -13.94
C ALA A 172 6.16 17.52 -12.55
N TYR A 173 6.06 18.84 -12.35
CA TYR A 173 6.29 19.46 -11.05
C TYR A 173 5.25 19.03 -10.00
N MET A 174 3.97 19.04 -10.37
CA MET A 174 2.89 18.60 -9.49
C MET A 174 3.05 17.12 -9.10
N LEU A 175 3.31 16.25 -10.09
CA LEU A 175 3.49 14.81 -9.85
C LEU A 175 4.73 14.53 -8.98
N SER A 176 5.81 15.30 -9.21
CA SER A 176 7.02 15.23 -8.38
C SER A 176 6.72 15.55 -6.92
N ARG A 177 5.97 16.61 -6.64
CA ARG A 177 5.61 16.98 -5.26
C ARG A 177 4.61 16.02 -4.62
N TRP A 178 3.67 15.52 -5.39
CA TRP A 178 2.58 14.70 -4.88
C TRP A 178 2.96 13.23 -4.66
N VAL A 179 3.87 12.68 -5.47
CA VAL A 179 4.28 11.26 -5.40
C VAL A 179 5.74 11.11 -4.97
N ALA A 180 6.67 11.77 -5.66
CA ALA A 180 8.09 11.51 -5.47
C ALA A 180 8.63 12.02 -4.13
N ASP A 181 8.14 13.17 -3.64
CA ASP A 181 8.62 13.76 -2.37
C ASP A 181 8.19 12.92 -1.15
N PRO A 182 6.92 12.51 -1.00
CA PRO A 182 6.53 11.64 0.09
C PRO A 182 7.26 10.29 0.06
N LEU A 183 7.40 9.69 -1.12
CA LEU A 183 8.12 8.43 -1.27
C LEU A 183 9.60 8.57 -0.87
N GLN A 184 10.25 9.65 -1.28
CA GLN A 184 11.64 9.92 -0.91
C GLN A 184 11.81 10.09 0.61
N LYS A 185 10.84 10.72 1.29
CA LYS A 185 10.84 10.81 2.76
C LYS A 185 10.83 9.43 3.41
N VAL A 186 10.00 8.51 2.92
CA VAL A 186 9.96 7.13 3.44
C VAL A 186 11.30 6.43 3.21
N VAL A 187 11.90 6.57 2.01
CA VAL A 187 13.20 5.95 1.69
C VAL A 187 14.32 6.49 2.57
N VAL A 188 14.37 7.82 2.76
CA VAL A 188 15.39 8.46 3.63
C VAL A 188 15.22 7.98 5.06
N ALA A 189 13.99 7.98 5.56
CA ALA A 189 13.67 7.50 6.89
C ALA A 189 14.04 6.01 7.08
N ALA A 190 13.72 5.16 6.11
CA ALA A 190 14.08 3.75 6.15
C ALA A 190 15.60 3.50 6.19
N ARG A 191 16.39 4.35 5.52
CA ARG A 191 17.87 4.26 5.55
C ARG A 191 18.48 4.81 6.84
N ALA A 192 17.83 5.78 7.46
CA ALA A 192 18.30 6.38 8.71
C ALA A 192 17.97 5.52 9.95
N TYR A 193 17.01 4.59 9.83
CA TYR A 193 16.64 3.69 10.93
C TYR A 193 17.77 2.65 11.17
N PRO A 194 18.22 2.37 12.41
CA PRO A 194 17.61 2.71 13.71
C PRO A 194 18.29 3.88 14.46
N ALA A 195 19.00 4.78 13.81
CA ALA A 195 19.94 5.71 14.44
C ALA A 195 19.30 6.79 15.37
N GLU A 196 18.01 7.13 15.20
CA GLU A 196 17.34 8.14 16.04
C GLU A 196 15.87 7.77 16.30
N ALA A 197 15.31 8.28 17.42
CA ALA A 197 13.88 8.21 17.71
C ALA A 197 13.08 8.90 16.59
N MET A 198 12.57 8.12 15.66
CA MET A 198 11.96 8.60 14.44
C MET A 198 10.58 9.14 14.70
N LYS A 199 10.34 10.42 14.37
CA LYS A 199 8.98 10.98 14.37
C LYS A 199 8.18 10.30 13.25
N PRO A 200 6.90 9.98 13.48
CA PRO A 200 6.06 9.39 12.45
C PRO A 200 6.03 10.24 11.18
N ILE A 201 6.25 9.61 10.04
CA ILE A 201 6.18 10.29 8.75
C ILE A 201 4.71 10.60 8.45
N PRO A 202 4.37 11.86 8.07
CA PRO A 202 3.00 12.20 7.70
C PRO A 202 2.57 11.46 6.43
N ALA A 203 1.41 10.81 6.46
CA ALA A 203 0.85 10.11 5.31
C ALA A 203 0.30 11.13 4.30
N GLN A 204 1.06 11.41 3.25
CA GLN A 204 0.76 12.38 2.20
C GLN A 204 0.91 11.74 0.82
N GLY A 205 0.24 12.33 -0.20
CA GLY A 205 0.30 11.83 -1.57
C GLY A 205 -0.88 10.93 -1.95
N PRO A 206 -0.76 10.12 -3.01
CA PRO A 206 -1.75 9.12 -3.41
C PRO A 206 -2.01 8.07 -2.33
N GLN A 207 -3.14 7.37 -2.42
CA GLN A 207 -3.56 6.40 -1.41
C GLN A 207 -2.49 5.31 -1.20
N GLU A 208 -1.87 4.82 -2.25
CA GLU A 208 -0.83 3.78 -2.20
C GLU A 208 0.41 4.25 -1.42
N VAL A 209 0.80 5.52 -1.58
CA VAL A 209 1.93 6.12 -0.85
C VAL A 209 1.57 6.35 0.62
N GLN A 210 0.31 6.74 0.90
CA GLN A 210 -0.18 6.87 2.28
C GLN A 210 -0.23 5.51 2.97
N ASP A 211 -0.69 4.45 2.28
CA ASP A 211 -0.74 3.09 2.82
C ASP A 211 0.67 2.56 3.11
N LEU A 212 1.61 2.76 2.19
CA LEU A 212 3.03 2.44 2.39
C LEU A 212 3.60 3.18 3.62
N THR A 213 3.30 4.47 3.74
CA THR A 213 3.77 5.29 4.88
C THR A 213 3.18 4.79 6.21
N ARG A 214 1.90 4.44 6.23
CA ARG A 214 1.23 3.84 7.40
C ARG A 214 1.83 2.51 7.80
N ALA A 215 2.05 1.62 6.81
CA ALA A 215 2.68 0.33 7.02
C ALA A 215 4.11 0.48 7.57
N PHE A 216 4.90 1.38 6.99
CA PHE A 216 6.25 1.69 7.47
C PHE A 216 6.25 2.22 8.92
N ASN A 217 5.40 3.23 9.21
CA ASN A 217 5.27 3.75 10.58
C ASN A 217 4.83 2.67 11.59
N SER A 218 3.97 1.74 11.17
CA SER A 218 3.55 0.61 12.01
C SER A 218 4.71 -0.36 12.27
N MET A 219 5.50 -0.67 11.24
CA MET A 219 6.70 -1.51 11.37
C MET A 219 7.72 -0.88 12.34
N VAL A 220 8.02 0.41 12.17
CA VAL A 220 8.95 1.14 13.07
C VAL A 220 8.47 1.07 14.52
N ARG A 221 7.18 1.34 14.77
CA ARG A 221 6.63 1.23 16.14
C ARG A 221 6.76 -0.16 16.73
N ARG A 222 6.55 -1.22 15.94
CA ARG A 222 6.71 -2.60 16.40
C ARG A 222 8.17 -2.91 16.75
N VAL A 223 9.11 -2.50 15.89
CA VAL A 223 10.54 -2.74 16.13
C VAL A 223 11.04 -1.94 17.34
N ASP A 224 10.65 -0.66 17.45
CA ASP A 224 10.99 0.16 18.62
C ASP A 224 10.40 -0.42 19.92
N GLY A 225 9.16 -0.88 19.87
CA GLY A 225 8.51 -1.56 20.99
C GLY A 225 9.27 -2.83 21.41
N ALA A 226 9.63 -3.68 20.44
CA ALA A 226 10.41 -4.89 20.70
C ALA A 226 11.80 -4.58 21.27
N GLN A 227 12.50 -3.58 20.74
CA GLN A 227 13.80 -3.16 21.25
C GLN A 227 13.74 -2.60 22.67
N ARG A 228 12.71 -1.80 22.98
CA ARG A 228 12.51 -1.29 24.35
C ARG A 228 12.24 -2.45 25.30
N SER A 229 11.30 -3.33 24.95
CA SER A 229 10.99 -4.52 25.75
C SER A 229 12.24 -5.38 26.00
N GLN A 230 13.11 -5.55 24.99
CA GLN A 230 14.36 -6.29 25.13
C GLN A 230 15.36 -5.59 26.05
N ARG A 231 15.50 -4.25 25.94
CA ARG A 231 16.39 -3.48 26.85
C ARG A 231 15.90 -3.53 28.29
N ASP A 232 14.60 -3.35 28.49
CA ASP A 232 13.98 -3.40 29.83
C ASP A 232 14.13 -4.80 30.42
N PHE A 233 13.97 -5.86 29.61
CA PHE A 233 14.21 -7.22 30.03
C PHE A 233 15.65 -7.43 30.53
N VAL A 234 16.67 -7.03 29.74
CA VAL A 234 18.08 -7.18 30.16
C VAL A 234 18.39 -6.37 31.42
N ALA A 235 17.87 -5.15 31.51
CA ALA A 235 18.05 -4.31 32.69
C ALA A 235 17.41 -4.93 33.93
N ASN A 236 16.19 -5.46 33.84
CA ASN A 236 15.47 -6.10 34.92
C ASN A 236 16.15 -7.40 35.36
N VAL A 237 16.59 -8.26 34.41
CA VAL A 237 17.36 -9.47 34.73
C VAL A 237 18.62 -9.11 35.49
N SER A 238 19.36 -8.11 35.03
CA SER A 238 20.60 -7.67 35.70
C SER A 238 20.33 -7.19 37.15
N HIS A 239 19.23 -6.45 37.34
CA HIS A 239 18.87 -5.94 38.66
C HIS A 239 18.42 -7.06 39.60
N GLU A 240 17.57 -7.98 39.14
CA GLU A 240 17.05 -9.10 39.93
C GLU A 240 18.14 -10.14 40.24
N LEU A 241 19.19 -10.26 39.41
CA LEU A 241 20.35 -11.10 39.73
C LEU A 241 21.35 -10.42 40.67
N LYS A 242 21.53 -9.09 40.59
CA LYS A 242 22.50 -8.36 41.41
C LYS A 242 22.15 -8.41 42.90
N THR A 243 20.88 -8.26 43.25
CA THR A 243 20.42 -8.24 44.64
C THR A 243 20.75 -9.54 45.40
N PRO A 244 20.34 -10.75 44.95
CA PRO A 244 20.68 -11.99 45.65
C PRO A 244 22.19 -12.26 45.63
N LEU A 245 22.89 -11.92 44.54
CA LEU A 245 24.34 -12.10 44.45
C LEU A 245 25.07 -11.25 45.48
N THR A 246 24.65 -9.99 45.67
CA THR A 246 25.22 -9.13 46.72
C THR A 246 24.97 -9.67 48.11
N SER A 247 23.75 -10.24 48.38
CA SER A 247 23.43 -10.90 49.64
C SER A 247 24.32 -12.13 49.88
N ILE A 248 24.47 -13.00 48.89
CA ILE A 248 25.35 -14.19 48.94
C ILE A 248 26.78 -13.76 49.27
N GLN A 249 27.33 -12.79 48.52
CA GLN A 249 28.68 -12.30 48.76
C GLN A 249 28.87 -11.69 50.15
N GLY A 250 27.89 -10.89 50.61
CA GLY A 250 27.97 -10.26 51.92
C GLY A 250 27.96 -11.29 53.08
N PHE A 251 27.05 -12.28 53.00
CA PHE A 251 26.99 -13.32 54.03
C PHE A 251 28.16 -14.31 53.96
N ALA A 252 28.65 -14.61 52.77
CA ALA A 252 29.87 -15.41 52.59
C ALA A 252 31.09 -14.67 53.19
N GLN A 253 31.23 -13.38 52.93
CA GLN A 253 32.29 -12.53 53.48
C GLN A 253 32.21 -12.50 55.04
N ALA A 254 30.97 -12.33 55.59
CA ALA A 254 30.78 -12.33 57.05
C ALA A 254 31.20 -13.67 57.73
N ILE A 255 31.10 -14.77 57.02
CA ILE A 255 31.63 -16.06 57.51
C ILE A 255 33.17 -16.09 57.39
N LEU A 256 33.74 -15.59 56.28
CA LEU A 256 35.18 -15.64 56.04
C LEU A 256 35.98 -14.73 56.99
N ASP A 257 35.49 -13.53 57.26
CA ASP A 257 36.15 -12.55 58.14
C ASP A 257 35.77 -12.71 59.62
N ASN A 258 35.06 -13.79 59.98
CA ASN A 258 34.55 -14.11 61.32
C ASN A 258 33.62 -13.04 61.93
N THR A 259 32.99 -12.16 61.11
CA THR A 259 31.94 -11.27 61.61
C THR A 259 30.71 -12.05 62.05
N ALA A 260 30.42 -13.19 61.41
CA ALA A 260 29.49 -14.20 61.89
C ALA A 260 30.23 -15.09 62.97
N ASP A 261 30.39 -14.54 64.14
CA ASP A 261 31.26 -15.08 65.19
C ASP A 261 30.67 -16.26 65.96
N THR A 262 29.34 -16.44 65.98
CA THR A 262 28.65 -17.54 66.66
C THR A 262 28.26 -18.68 65.70
N PRO A 263 28.11 -19.94 66.20
CA PRO A 263 27.61 -21.04 65.40
C PRO A 263 26.21 -20.74 64.78
N GLU A 264 25.34 -20.07 65.52
CA GLU A 264 23.99 -19.65 65.07
C GLU A 264 24.07 -18.62 63.97
N ALA A 265 24.96 -17.61 64.09
CA ALA A 265 25.18 -16.59 63.10
C ALA A 265 25.70 -17.18 61.77
N ARG A 266 26.66 -18.16 61.85
CA ARG A 266 27.17 -18.88 60.68
C ARG A 266 26.10 -19.73 60.02
N THR A 267 25.28 -20.42 60.79
CA THR A 267 24.16 -21.25 60.28
C THR A 267 23.12 -20.34 59.58
N HIS A 268 22.80 -19.18 60.17
CA HIS A 268 21.91 -18.22 59.60
C HIS A 268 22.44 -17.66 58.27
N ALA A 269 23.72 -17.25 58.22
CA ALA A 269 24.38 -16.78 57.02
C ALA A 269 24.40 -17.86 55.93
N ALA A 270 24.73 -19.13 56.28
CA ALA A 270 24.69 -20.23 55.33
C ALA A 270 23.28 -20.52 54.80
N ALA A 271 22.25 -20.40 55.66
CA ALA A 271 20.86 -20.56 55.24
C ALA A 271 20.42 -19.46 54.25
N ILE A 272 20.84 -18.21 54.45
CA ILE A 272 20.55 -17.11 53.51
C ILE A 272 21.25 -17.37 52.17
N ILE A 273 22.54 -17.76 52.20
CA ILE A 273 23.28 -18.10 50.97
C ILE A 273 22.57 -19.21 50.18
N TYR A 274 22.15 -20.28 50.88
CA TYR A 274 21.44 -21.39 50.26
C TYR A 274 20.11 -20.96 49.65
N ASN A 275 19.31 -20.20 50.38
CA ASN A 275 18.00 -19.73 49.95
C ASN A 275 18.12 -18.79 48.70
N GLU A 276 19.06 -17.84 48.70
CA GLU A 276 19.28 -16.95 47.57
C GLU A 276 19.84 -17.69 46.38
N SER A 277 20.72 -18.67 46.54
CA SER A 277 21.20 -19.55 45.47
C SER A 277 20.05 -20.36 44.83
N ALA A 278 19.19 -20.97 45.68
CA ALA A 278 18.00 -21.70 45.22
C ALA A 278 17.00 -20.78 44.48
N ARG A 279 16.86 -19.52 44.91
CA ARG A 279 16.06 -18.51 44.25
C ARG A 279 16.63 -18.15 42.89
N MET A 280 17.95 -17.93 42.80
CA MET A 280 18.62 -17.64 41.49
C MET A 280 18.49 -18.83 40.55
N HIS A 281 18.61 -20.05 41.00
CA HIS A 281 18.44 -21.25 40.20
C HIS A 281 17.03 -21.33 39.58
N ARG A 282 15.99 -21.12 40.40
CA ARG A 282 14.60 -21.07 39.90
C ARG A 282 14.39 -19.95 38.85
N MET A 283 14.91 -18.75 39.13
CA MET A 283 14.84 -17.64 38.19
C MET A 283 15.52 -17.97 36.84
N ALA A 284 16.69 -18.64 36.87
CA ALA A 284 17.39 -19.05 35.65
C ALA A 284 16.57 -20.07 34.81
N LEU A 285 15.91 -21.03 35.51
CA LEU A 285 14.98 -21.97 34.84
C LEU A 285 13.77 -21.26 34.26
N ASP A 286 13.15 -20.32 34.99
CA ASP A 286 12.01 -19.52 34.53
C ASP A 286 12.37 -18.68 33.32
N LEU A 287 13.56 -18.08 33.28
CA LEU A 287 14.06 -17.31 32.12
C LEU A 287 14.30 -18.19 30.89
N LEU A 288 14.85 -19.40 31.10
CA LEU A 288 15.08 -20.34 30.01
C LEU A 288 13.76 -20.86 29.43
N ASP A 289 12.79 -21.18 30.29
CA ASP A 289 11.46 -21.59 29.89
C ASP A 289 10.76 -20.49 29.08
N LEU A 290 10.78 -19.25 29.59
CA LEU A 290 10.20 -18.10 28.92
C LEU A 290 10.83 -17.88 27.54
N ALA A 291 12.17 -17.94 27.44
CA ALA A 291 12.87 -17.77 26.16
C ALA A 291 12.49 -18.84 25.12
N ARG A 292 12.30 -20.10 25.56
CA ARG A 292 11.88 -21.21 24.68
C ARG A 292 10.43 -21.05 24.21
N LEU A 293 9.53 -20.65 25.13
CA LEU A 293 8.11 -20.40 24.80
C LEU A 293 7.97 -19.27 23.80
N GLU A 294 8.63 -18.12 24.02
CA GLU A 294 8.60 -16.96 23.11
C GLU A 294 9.20 -17.23 21.73
N ALA A 295 10.25 -18.05 21.67
CA ALA A 295 10.84 -18.46 20.41
C ALA A 295 9.97 -19.48 19.64
N GLY A 296 8.88 -19.97 20.25
CA GLY A 296 8.09 -21.08 19.71
C GLY A 296 8.86 -22.40 19.57
N THR A 297 9.96 -22.54 20.30
CA THR A 297 10.86 -23.71 20.29
C THR A 297 10.62 -24.63 21.51
N ALA A 298 9.62 -24.34 22.33
CA ALA A 298 9.22 -25.24 23.39
C ALA A 298 8.52 -26.47 22.79
N ASP A 299 9.11 -27.64 22.95
CA ASP A 299 8.46 -28.90 22.57
C ASP A 299 7.31 -29.16 23.53
N LEU A 300 6.08 -28.90 23.09
CA LEU A 300 4.86 -29.19 23.86
C LEU A 300 4.37 -30.59 23.54
N ASN A 301 4.23 -31.42 24.56
CA ASN A 301 3.63 -32.77 24.41
C ASN A 301 2.11 -32.71 24.50
N MET A 302 1.50 -32.24 23.35
CA MET A 302 0.06 -32.04 23.28
C MET A 302 -0.70 -33.37 23.32
N SER A 303 -1.57 -33.53 24.32
CA SER A 303 -2.40 -34.71 24.52
C SER A 303 -3.75 -34.32 25.14
N PRO A 304 -4.77 -35.20 25.13
CA PRO A 304 -6.01 -34.96 25.85
C PRO A 304 -5.75 -34.96 27.39
N VAL A 305 -5.99 -33.82 28.05
CA VAL A 305 -5.80 -33.62 29.47
C VAL A 305 -7.15 -33.49 30.16
N ASP A 306 -7.36 -34.28 31.23
CA ASP A 306 -8.49 -34.11 32.15
C ASP A 306 -8.24 -32.91 33.08
N ALA A 307 -8.94 -31.81 32.78
CA ALA A 307 -8.82 -30.57 33.54
C ALA A 307 -9.21 -30.74 35.02
N GLY A 308 -10.20 -31.59 35.33
CA GLY A 308 -10.62 -31.85 36.67
C GLY A 308 -9.56 -32.61 37.50
N ALA A 309 -8.97 -33.65 36.90
CA ALA A 309 -7.86 -34.38 37.55
C ALA A 309 -6.65 -33.48 37.78
N LEU A 310 -6.32 -32.65 36.77
CA LEU A 310 -5.23 -31.66 36.88
C LEU A 310 -5.43 -30.69 38.04
N LEU A 311 -6.60 -30.06 38.15
CA LEU A 311 -6.88 -29.11 39.25
C LEU A 311 -6.89 -29.78 40.61
N ARG A 312 -7.36 -31.01 40.72
CA ARG A 312 -7.31 -31.81 41.97
C ARG A 312 -5.87 -32.12 42.38
N SER A 313 -5.00 -32.51 41.45
CA SER A 313 -3.59 -32.77 41.74
C SER A 313 -2.85 -31.52 42.23
N VAL A 314 -3.15 -30.35 41.61
CA VAL A 314 -2.61 -29.06 42.09
C VAL A 314 -3.12 -28.72 43.49
N LEU A 315 -4.41 -28.95 43.78
CA LEU A 315 -4.97 -28.75 45.11
C LEU A 315 -4.24 -29.62 46.16
N GLU A 316 -4.08 -30.91 45.88
CA GLU A 316 -3.38 -31.83 46.78
C GLU A 316 -1.94 -31.37 47.09
N LYS A 317 -1.20 -30.94 46.07
CA LYS A 317 0.15 -30.42 46.18
C LYS A 317 0.24 -29.20 47.10
N PHE A 318 -0.74 -28.30 47.05
CA PHE A 318 -0.73 -27.03 47.80
C PHE A 318 -1.48 -27.09 49.13
N THR A 319 -2.20 -28.17 49.45
CA THR A 319 -2.92 -28.33 50.71
C THR A 319 -2.04 -28.09 51.97
N PRO A 320 -0.81 -28.64 52.07
CA PRO A 320 0.03 -28.40 53.24
C PRO A 320 0.44 -26.92 53.39
N GLN A 321 0.72 -26.24 52.26
CA GLN A 321 1.09 -24.83 52.26
C GLN A 321 -0.12 -23.95 52.63
N ALA A 322 -1.30 -24.23 52.09
CA ALA A 322 -2.54 -23.54 52.40
C ALA A 322 -2.89 -23.68 53.89
N GLN A 323 -2.79 -24.90 54.48
CA GLN A 323 -3.01 -25.14 55.91
C GLN A 323 -2.04 -24.34 56.77
N LYS A 324 -0.73 -24.32 56.43
CA LYS A 324 0.27 -23.52 57.14
C LYS A 324 -0.02 -22.02 57.04
N ALA A 325 -0.58 -21.55 55.97
CA ALA A 325 -0.97 -20.16 55.77
C ALA A 325 -2.34 -19.81 56.37
N GLY A 326 -3.12 -20.77 56.85
CA GLY A 326 -4.49 -20.58 57.36
C GLY A 326 -5.49 -20.22 56.26
N VAL A 327 -5.25 -20.63 54.99
CA VAL A 327 -6.10 -20.30 53.86
C VAL A 327 -6.88 -21.53 53.41
N GLY A 328 -8.19 -21.39 53.20
CA GLY A 328 -9.04 -22.44 52.65
C GLY A 328 -8.78 -22.63 51.15
N LEU A 329 -8.48 -23.89 50.74
CA LEU A 329 -8.25 -24.23 49.33
C LEU A 329 -9.34 -25.19 48.83
N PHE A 330 -10.03 -24.85 47.73
CA PHE A 330 -11.20 -25.57 47.23
C PHE A 330 -11.11 -25.83 45.73
N VAL A 331 -11.76 -26.91 45.28
CA VAL A 331 -11.94 -27.21 43.86
C VAL A 331 -13.44 -27.32 43.58
N ASP A 332 -13.90 -26.59 42.59
CA ASP A 332 -15.28 -26.63 42.08
C ASP A 332 -15.26 -27.03 40.62
N VAL A 333 -15.38 -28.35 40.39
CA VAL A 333 -15.28 -28.98 39.05
C VAL A 333 -16.41 -29.98 38.88
N PRO A 334 -17.35 -29.75 37.96
CA PRO A 334 -18.39 -30.73 37.63
C PRO A 334 -17.80 -32.04 37.10
N GLU A 335 -18.51 -33.14 37.35
CA GLU A 335 -18.16 -34.44 36.76
C GLU A 335 -18.44 -34.45 35.25
N GLY A 336 -17.67 -35.24 34.48
CA GLY A 336 -17.92 -35.45 33.04
C GLY A 336 -17.54 -34.29 32.14
N LEU A 337 -16.62 -33.41 32.56
CA LEU A 337 -16.06 -32.39 31.70
C LEU A 337 -15.27 -33.01 30.53
N PRO A 338 -15.37 -32.43 29.30
CA PRO A 338 -14.53 -32.85 28.20
C PRO A 338 -13.04 -32.56 28.48
N THR A 339 -12.16 -33.30 27.82
CA THR A 339 -10.71 -33.05 27.90
C THR A 339 -10.31 -31.81 27.12
N VAL A 340 -9.24 -31.14 27.55
CA VAL A 340 -8.57 -30.08 26.79
C VAL A 340 -7.39 -30.67 26.02
N ASN A 341 -7.07 -30.10 24.86
CA ASN A 341 -5.85 -30.47 24.16
C ASN A 341 -4.68 -29.67 24.73
N GLY A 342 -3.73 -30.30 25.36
CA GLY A 342 -2.62 -29.60 26.00
C GLY A 342 -1.52 -30.50 26.50
N ASP A 343 -0.45 -29.87 26.97
CA ASP A 343 0.65 -30.50 27.70
C ASP A 343 0.32 -30.44 29.22
N GLY A 344 0.08 -31.62 29.79
CA GLY A 344 -0.36 -31.73 31.20
C GLY A 344 0.63 -31.11 32.18
N ASP A 345 1.95 -31.28 31.99
CA ASP A 345 2.99 -30.73 32.83
C ASP A 345 3.06 -29.21 32.76
N ARG A 346 2.94 -28.67 31.54
CA ARG A 346 2.91 -27.21 31.36
C ARG A 346 1.63 -26.58 31.92
N LEU A 347 0.49 -27.23 31.74
CA LEU A 347 -0.76 -26.77 32.37
C LEU A 347 -0.70 -26.88 33.89
N ALA A 348 -0.06 -27.92 34.46
CA ALA A 348 0.20 -28.01 35.89
C ALA A 348 1.10 -26.86 36.38
N GLN A 349 2.09 -26.44 35.59
CA GLN A 349 2.94 -25.27 35.88
C GLN A 349 2.10 -23.98 35.93
N VAL A 350 1.14 -23.80 34.99
CA VAL A 350 0.21 -22.66 34.96
C VAL A 350 -0.55 -22.55 36.28
N PHE A 351 -1.24 -23.64 36.70
CA PHE A 351 -2.05 -23.62 37.92
C PHE A 351 -1.19 -23.57 39.18
N THR A 352 0.00 -24.16 39.18
CA THR A 352 0.99 -24.01 40.27
C THR A 352 1.36 -22.54 40.48
N ASN A 353 1.68 -21.83 39.43
CA ASN A 353 2.01 -20.40 39.50
C ASN A 353 0.83 -19.54 39.97
N LEU A 354 -0.38 -19.83 39.50
CA LEU A 354 -1.57 -19.07 39.89
C LEU A 354 -1.96 -19.34 41.33
N VAL A 355 -1.89 -20.60 41.82
CA VAL A 355 -2.22 -20.98 43.21
C VAL A 355 -1.16 -20.45 44.16
N ASP A 356 0.13 -20.52 43.82
CA ASP A 356 1.19 -19.93 44.63
C ASP A 356 0.99 -18.42 44.81
N ASN A 357 0.66 -17.70 43.74
CA ASN A 357 0.31 -16.28 43.81
C ASN A 357 -0.94 -16.05 44.69
N ALA A 358 -2.00 -16.84 44.53
CA ALA A 358 -3.23 -16.69 45.27
C ALA A 358 -2.96 -16.90 46.81
N LEU A 359 -2.25 -17.94 47.16
CA LEU A 359 -1.90 -18.20 48.57
C LEU A 359 -1.00 -17.12 49.18
N LYS A 360 -0.11 -16.55 48.40
CA LYS A 360 0.81 -15.49 48.80
C LYS A 360 0.11 -14.19 49.18
N PHE A 361 -0.95 -13.84 48.44
CA PHE A 361 -1.67 -12.58 48.60
C PHE A 361 -3.00 -12.73 49.36
N THR A 362 -3.40 -13.93 49.74
CA THR A 362 -4.60 -14.19 50.54
C THR A 362 -4.23 -14.20 52.04
N PRO A 363 -4.89 -13.41 52.89
CA PRO A 363 -4.66 -13.43 54.32
C PRO A 363 -5.19 -14.74 54.94
N ALA A 364 -4.80 -15.01 56.20
CA ALA A 364 -5.39 -16.08 56.98
C ALA A 364 -6.92 -15.93 57.04
N ASP A 365 -7.62 -17.05 57.11
CA ASP A 365 -9.09 -17.17 56.99
C ASP A 365 -9.66 -16.82 55.61
N GLY A 366 -8.80 -16.49 54.64
CA GLY A 366 -9.21 -16.31 53.24
C GLY A 366 -9.43 -17.63 52.50
N ARG A 367 -9.83 -17.52 51.25
CA ARG A 367 -10.18 -18.66 50.38
C ARG A 367 -9.54 -18.55 49.01
N VAL A 368 -9.08 -19.68 48.50
CA VAL A 368 -8.65 -19.86 47.09
C VAL A 368 -9.50 -20.98 46.49
N THR A 369 -10.11 -20.71 45.34
CA THR A 369 -10.98 -21.68 44.65
C THR A 369 -10.50 -21.87 43.20
N LEU A 370 -10.26 -23.13 42.84
CA LEU A 370 -9.99 -23.54 41.46
C LEU A 370 -11.30 -24.04 40.85
N SER A 371 -11.68 -23.59 39.69
CA SER A 371 -12.88 -24.06 39.01
C SER A 371 -12.66 -24.37 37.55
N ALA A 372 -13.49 -25.27 37.01
CA ALA A 372 -13.51 -25.60 35.61
C ALA A 372 -14.97 -25.73 35.11
N LYS A 373 -15.28 -25.22 33.96
CA LYS A 373 -16.56 -25.40 33.29
C LYS A 373 -16.44 -25.38 31.79
N LYS A 374 -17.33 -26.08 31.11
CA LYS A 374 -17.42 -26.02 29.63
C LYS A 374 -18.07 -24.69 29.20
N ALA A 375 -17.40 -23.96 28.33
CA ALA A 375 -17.87 -22.68 27.73
C ALA A 375 -17.92 -22.79 26.21
N GLY A 376 -18.98 -23.38 25.69
CA GLY A 376 -19.15 -23.62 24.24
C GLY A 376 -18.12 -24.60 23.70
N VAL A 377 -17.20 -24.12 22.85
CA VAL A 377 -16.11 -24.91 22.22
C VAL A 377 -14.80 -24.86 23.01
N GLU A 378 -14.79 -24.15 24.12
CA GLU A 378 -13.62 -23.95 24.98
C GLU A 378 -13.92 -24.49 26.40
N MET A 379 -12.86 -24.77 27.16
CA MET A 379 -12.89 -24.99 28.59
C MET A 379 -12.51 -23.68 29.28
N GLU A 380 -13.37 -23.18 30.15
CA GLU A 380 -13.04 -22.07 31.07
C GLU A 380 -12.52 -22.66 32.37
N LEU A 381 -11.30 -22.28 32.71
CA LEU A 381 -10.61 -22.66 33.98
C LEU A 381 -10.34 -21.39 34.76
N SER A 382 -10.54 -21.40 36.08
CA SER A 382 -10.25 -20.19 36.84
C SER A 382 -9.62 -20.51 38.20
N VAL A 383 -8.83 -19.53 38.70
CA VAL A 383 -8.32 -19.48 40.06
C VAL A 383 -8.79 -18.16 40.64
N THR A 384 -9.59 -18.27 41.72
CA THR A 384 -10.17 -17.12 42.42
C THR A 384 -9.64 -17.09 43.85
N ASP A 385 -9.14 -15.96 44.29
CA ASP A 385 -8.74 -15.69 45.68
C ASP A 385 -9.58 -14.56 46.30
N THR A 386 -9.62 -14.55 47.65
CA THR A 386 -10.20 -13.48 48.45
C THR A 386 -9.14 -12.57 49.06
N GLY A 387 -8.03 -12.40 48.38
CA GLY A 387 -6.88 -11.65 48.82
C GLY A 387 -7.01 -10.15 48.73
N SER A 388 -5.88 -9.46 48.75
CA SER A 388 -5.81 -8.00 48.73
C SER A 388 -6.28 -7.38 47.40
N GLY A 389 -6.45 -8.20 46.37
CA GLY A 389 -6.77 -7.71 45.01
C GLY A 389 -5.65 -6.88 44.39
N VAL A 390 -5.91 -6.43 43.17
CA VAL A 390 -4.99 -5.65 42.35
C VAL A 390 -5.65 -4.32 41.96
N PRO A 391 -4.96 -3.18 42.05
CA PRO A 391 -5.46 -1.91 41.60
C PRO A 391 -5.74 -1.93 40.09
N GLU A 392 -6.78 -1.22 39.65
CA GLU A 392 -7.20 -1.19 38.23
C GLU A 392 -6.08 -0.74 37.28
N GLU A 393 -5.27 0.22 37.73
CA GLU A 393 -4.13 0.76 36.97
C GLU A 393 -3.02 -0.29 36.71
N ALA A 394 -2.93 -1.30 37.58
CA ALA A 394 -1.93 -2.36 37.49
C ALA A 394 -2.36 -3.54 36.59
N LEU A 395 -3.67 -3.73 36.36
CA LEU A 395 -4.22 -4.85 35.59
C LEU A 395 -3.65 -5.00 34.18
N PRO A 396 -3.48 -3.94 33.36
CA PRO A 396 -2.95 -4.06 32.00
C PRO A 396 -1.51 -4.59 31.96
N ARG A 397 -0.74 -4.42 33.04
CA ARG A 397 0.69 -4.76 33.13
C ARG A 397 0.98 -6.03 33.89
N LEU A 398 -0.05 -6.70 34.42
CA LEU A 398 0.11 -7.80 35.34
C LEU A 398 0.83 -9.02 34.74
N PHE A 399 0.75 -9.16 33.43
CA PHE A 399 1.42 -10.21 32.69
C PHE A 399 2.77 -9.75 32.08
N ASP A 400 3.18 -8.47 32.32
CA ASP A 400 4.49 -7.99 31.88
C ASP A 400 5.58 -8.67 32.70
N ARG A 401 6.72 -8.95 32.07
CA ARG A 401 7.88 -9.59 32.73
C ARG A 401 8.43 -8.68 33.82
N PHE A 402 8.78 -9.27 34.94
CA PHE A 402 9.30 -8.57 36.14
C PHE A 402 8.34 -7.55 36.76
N TYR A 403 7.10 -7.49 36.31
CA TYR A 403 6.14 -6.56 36.88
C TYR A 403 5.65 -7.01 38.24
N GLN A 404 5.64 -6.09 39.21
CA GLN A 404 5.11 -6.28 40.56
C GLN A 404 4.24 -5.06 40.88
N ALA A 405 2.98 -5.28 41.24
CA ALA A 405 2.02 -4.20 41.49
C ALA A 405 2.40 -3.37 42.74
N ASP A 406 3.05 -3.98 43.73
CA ASP A 406 3.54 -3.30 44.95
C ASP A 406 4.82 -3.97 45.44
N PRO A 407 6.01 -3.44 45.07
CA PRO A 407 7.30 -3.97 45.54
C PRO A 407 7.51 -3.86 47.06
N SER A 408 6.80 -2.94 47.73
CA SER A 408 6.98 -2.66 49.17
C SER A 408 6.26 -3.67 50.09
N ARG A 409 5.23 -4.34 49.60
CA ARG A 409 4.46 -5.35 50.36
C ARG A 409 5.07 -6.74 50.36
N ALA A 410 6.04 -7.00 49.50
CA ALA A 410 6.75 -8.27 49.40
C ALA A 410 8.08 -8.18 50.17
N SER A 411 8.07 -8.29 51.50
CA SER A 411 9.27 -8.39 52.30
C SER A 411 9.63 -9.86 52.61
N GLY A 412 10.91 -10.22 52.47
CA GLY A 412 11.45 -11.53 52.85
C GLY A 412 11.25 -12.62 51.79
N GLU A 413 11.06 -13.87 52.23
CA GLU A 413 10.95 -15.11 51.44
C GLU A 413 9.80 -15.08 50.40
N ARG A 414 8.87 -14.13 50.47
CA ARG A 414 7.69 -14.00 49.61
C ARG A 414 7.96 -13.21 48.29
N ARG A 415 9.18 -12.72 48.07
CA ARG A 415 9.51 -11.92 46.89
C ARG A 415 9.72 -12.81 45.69
N GLY A 416 8.74 -12.84 44.78
CA GLY A 416 8.87 -13.50 43.46
C GLY A 416 9.61 -12.61 42.47
N ALA A 417 10.22 -13.20 41.45
CA ALA A 417 10.93 -12.46 40.38
C ALA A 417 10.00 -11.72 39.41
N GLY A 418 8.66 -11.84 39.54
CA GLY A 418 7.71 -11.24 38.59
C GLY A 418 7.65 -11.94 37.22
N LEU A 419 8.15 -13.19 37.11
CA LEU A 419 8.15 -13.98 35.90
C LEU A 419 6.96 -14.96 35.84
N GLY A 420 6.38 -15.37 36.96
CA GLY A 420 5.37 -16.42 36.99
C GLY A 420 4.14 -16.15 36.15
N LEU A 421 3.59 -14.92 36.18
CA LEU A 421 2.40 -14.58 35.39
C LEU A 421 2.71 -14.40 33.90
N SER A 422 3.91 -13.94 33.53
CA SER A 422 4.32 -13.90 32.10
C SER A 422 4.50 -15.32 31.55
N ILE A 423 5.07 -16.25 32.32
CA ILE A 423 5.17 -17.68 31.97
C ILE A 423 3.77 -18.29 31.80
N VAL A 424 2.84 -18.00 32.70
CA VAL A 424 1.45 -18.46 32.62
C VAL A 424 0.82 -18.02 31.31
N LYS A 425 0.98 -16.74 30.92
CA LYS A 425 0.45 -16.21 29.69
C LYS A 425 1.06 -16.92 28.48
N GLU A 426 2.36 -17.04 28.39
CA GLU A 426 3.04 -17.68 27.26
C GLU A 426 2.65 -19.17 27.15
N ILE A 427 2.54 -19.91 28.23
CA ILE A 427 2.06 -21.30 28.18
C ILE A 427 0.63 -21.36 27.65
N VAL A 428 -0.28 -20.52 28.17
CA VAL A 428 -1.69 -20.51 27.73
C VAL A 428 -1.80 -20.15 26.24
N GLU A 429 -1.06 -19.15 25.80
CA GLU A 429 -1.03 -18.74 24.38
C GLU A 429 -0.43 -19.84 23.48
N ALA A 430 0.63 -20.52 23.93
CA ALA A 430 1.21 -21.66 23.22
C ALA A 430 0.25 -22.86 23.08
N HIS A 431 -0.75 -22.97 23.97
CA HIS A 431 -1.84 -23.94 23.89
C HIS A 431 -3.03 -23.45 23.04
N GLY A 432 -2.90 -22.29 22.36
CA GLY A 432 -3.98 -21.67 21.57
C GLY A 432 -5.11 -21.10 22.45
N GLY A 433 -4.85 -20.92 23.73
CA GLY A 433 -5.80 -20.39 24.71
C GLY A 433 -5.68 -18.87 24.91
N LYS A 434 -6.46 -18.37 25.86
CA LYS A 434 -6.44 -16.97 26.30
C LYS A 434 -6.51 -16.91 27.85
N ILE A 435 -5.79 -15.96 28.41
CA ILE A 435 -5.88 -15.67 29.86
C ILE A 435 -6.38 -14.24 30.08
N GLY A 436 -7.22 -14.08 31.06
CA GLY A 436 -7.71 -12.78 31.55
C GLY A 436 -7.67 -12.69 33.07
N VAL A 437 -7.76 -11.46 33.58
CA VAL A 437 -7.81 -11.19 35.01
C VAL A 437 -8.96 -10.25 35.34
N ARG A 438 -9.67 -10.54 36.44
CA ARG A 438 -10.65 -9.66 37.06
C ARG A 438 -10.25 -9.46 38.49
N SER A 439 -10.04 -8.23 38.93
CA SER A 439 -9.67 -7.94 40.30
C SER A 439 -10.16 -6.55 40.71
N ARG A 440 -10.36 -6.41 42.01
CA ARG A 440 -10.63 -5.12 42.64
C ARG A 440 -9.86 -5.09 43.96
N ALA A 441 -9.17 -3.98 44.22
CA ALA A 441 -8.44 -3.77 45.44
C ALA A 441 -9.34 -4.05 46.68
N GLY A 442 -8.87 -4.91 47.59
CA GLY A 442 -9.60 -5.35 48.81
C GLY A 442 -10.65 -6.47 48.59
N HIS A 443 -10.87 -6.92 47.36
CA HIS A 443 -11.93 -7.90 47.01
C HIS A 443 -11.42 -9.19 46.37
N GLY A 444 -10.09 -9.37 46.26
CA GLY A 444 -9.45 -10.54 45.68
C GLY A 444 -9.27 -10.45 44.16
N THR A 445 -8.78 -11.56 43.62
CA THR A 445 -8.45 -11.66 42.19
C THR A 445 -9.01 -12.95 41.62
N THR A 446 -9.46 -12.89 40.35
CA THR A 446 -9.85 -14.05 39.54
C THR A 446 -9.07 -14.06 38.26
N PHE A 447 -8.24 -15.07 38.05
CA PHE A 447 -7.63 -15.38 36.78
C PHE A 447 -8.53 -16.35 36.03
N VAL A 448 -8.82 -16.07 34.76
CA VAL A 448 -9.68 -16.88 33.89
C VAL A 448 -8.89 -17.30 32.66
N ILE A 449 -8.86 -18.59 32.37
CA ILE A 449 -8.16 -19.20 31.24
C ILE A 449 -9.18 -19.89 30.34
N HIS A 450 -9.10 -19.66 29.08
CA HIS A 450 -9.87 -20.36 28.05
C HIS A 450 -8.94 -21.24 27.23
N LEU A 451 -9.20 -22.53 27.17
CA LEU A 451 -8.44 -23.50 26.38
C LEU A 451 -9.34 -24.22 25.39
N PRO A 452 -8.87 -24.53 24.18
CA PRO A 452 -9.64 -25.31 23.22
C PRO A 452 -9.87 -26.74 23.72
N LEU A 453 -11.08 -27.26 23.52
CA LEU A 453 -11.39 -28.66 23.82
C LEU A 453 -10.61 -29.59 22.88
N ALA A 454 -10.23 -30.79 23.38
CA ALA A 454 -9.68 -31.82 22.52
C ALA A 454 -10.72 -32.21 21.46
N LYS A 455 -10.26 -32.33 20.21
CA LYS A 455 -11.13 -32.88 19.15
C LYS A 455 -11.41 -34.35 19.49
N GLN A 456 -12.70 -34.68 19.59
CA GLN A 456 -13.14 -36.09 19.76
C GLN A 456 -12.78 -36.92 18.54
#